data_ea40a8e115de8fb7358f1323e80bd626
#
_entry.id   ea40a8e115de8fb7358f1323e80bd626
#
_cell.length_a   1.000
_cell.length_b   1.000
_cell.length_c   1.000
_cell.angle_alpha   90.00
_cell.angle_beta   90.00
_cell.angle_gamma   90.00
#
_symmetry.space_group_name_H-M   'P 1'
#
loop_
_entity.id
_entity.type
_entity.pdbx_description
1 polymer ?
#
loop_
_entity_poly.entity_id
_entity_poly.type
_entity_poly.pdbx_seq_one_letter_code
_entity_poly.pdbx_strand_id
1 'polypeptide(L)'
;MAKRFTDTEKWKKGFIRSLPPSYKLLWLYMLDDCDNAGVWQVEVEVASIRIGAKLNEREALKLFGDTVISFDGGSKWFIKEFVKFQQGVNHIAELNSNSNPHKSILRLVEQYKLLELEDNPKEYIEEVKEAKKSSRFVKPTSDEVYEYCTDRSNKVCPDKFINFYDSNGWKVGKNPMKDWKACVRSWESNSLKDKTGRKELANKHYNKF
;
A
#
# COMPACT_ATOMS: atom_id res chain seq x y z
N MET A 1 -19.32 -9.47 -10.51
CA MET A 1 -18.98 -10.52 -9.53
C MET A 1 -17.72 -10.08 -8.80
N ALA A 2 -17.78 -9.94 -7.47
CA ALA A 2 -16.63 -9.56 -6.66
C ALA A 2 -15.67 -10.76 -6.53
N LYS A 3 -14.35 -10.50 -6.61
CA LYS A 3 -13.31 -11.50 -6.35
C LYS A 3 -12.63 -11.13 -5.03
N ARG A 4 -12.24 -12.13 -4.23
CA ARG A 4 -11.59 -11.96 -2.94
C ARG A 4 -10.23 -12.65 -2.96
N PHE A 5 -9.21 -11.99 -2.38
CA PHE A 5 -7.97 -12.66 -2.05
C PHE A 5 -8.19 -13.61 -0.89
N THR A 6 -7.55 -14.77 -0.94
CA THR A 6 -7.58 -15.74 0.15
C THR A 6 -6.18 -15.95 0.72
N ASP A 7 -6.10 -15.99 2.04
CA ASP A 7 -4.86 -16.32 2.75
C ASP A 7 -4.64 -17.84 2.67
N THR A 8 -3.64 -18.28 1.91
CA THR A 8 -3.29 -19.70 1.74
C THR A 8 -2.73 -20.33 3.01
N GLU A 9 -2.18 -19.51 3.93
CA GLU A 9 -1.62 -19.94 5.20
C GLU A 9 -2.64 -19.97 6.36
N LYS A 10 -3.90 -19.58 6.09
CA LYS A 10 -4.96 -19.46 7.13
C LYS A 10 -5.12 -20.73 7.99
N TRP A 11 -4.94 -21.92 7.39
CA TRP A 11 -5.09 -23.20 8.07
C TRP A 11 -3.99 -23.46 9.11
N LYS A 12 -2.85 -22.78 9.00
CA LYS A 12 -1.74 -22.87 9.96
C LYS A 12 -1.93 -21.91 11.14
N LYS A 13 -2.79 -20.89 11.01
CA LYS A 13 -3.03 -19.91 12.08
C LYS A 13 -3.78 -20.49 13.26
N GLY A 14 -3.33 -20.15 14.47
CA GLY A 14 -3.93 -20.61 15.72
C GLY A 14 -5.42 -20.33 15.81
N PHE A 15 -5.84 -19.13 15.37
CA PHE A 15 -7.25 -18.75 15.32
C PHE A 15 -8.11 -19.75 14.54
N ILE A 16 -7.76 -20.02 13.26
CA ILE A 16 -8.54 -20.99 12.46
C ILE A 16 -8.46 -22.40 13.02
N ARG A 17 -7.30 -22.79 13.56
CA ARG A 17 -7.13 -24.14 14.14
C ARG A 17 -8.01 -24.38 15.35
N SER A 18 -8.23 -23.38 16.18
CA SER A 18 -9.04 -23.47 17.41
C SER A 18 -10.54 -23.50 17.16
N LEU A 19 -11.02 -23.01 16.01
CA LEU A 19 -12.45 -22.96 15.70
C LEU A 19 -13.03 -24.38 15.47
N PRO A 20 -14.26 -24.65 15.95
CA PRO A 20 -15.02 -25.84 15.54
C PRO A 20 -15.28 -25.82 14.01
N PRO A 21 -15.44 -26.99 13.35
CA PRO A 21 -15.58 -27.06 11.90
C PRO A 21 -16.70 -26.19 11.34
N SER A 22 -17.88 -26.14 11.97
CA SER A 22 -19.01 -25.32 11.55
C SER A 22 -18.69 -23.82 11.61
N TYR A 23 -17.96 -23.38 12.63
CA TYR A 23 -17.56 -21.98 12.78
C TYR A 23 -16.37 -21.60 11.90
N LYS A 24 -15.52 -22.55 11.48
CA LYS A 24 -14.56 -22.33 10.39
C LYS A 24 -15.27 -22.02 9.09
N LEU A 25 -16.33 -22.77 8.78
CA LEU A 25 -17.13 -22.54 7.59
C LEU A 25 -17.89 -21.20 7.68
N LEU A 26 -18.44 -20.86 8.86
CA LEU A 26 -19.05 -19.55 9.06
C LEU A 26 -18.03 -18.42 8.83
N TRP A 27 -16.82 -18.55 9.34
CA TRP A 27 -15.74 -17.56 9.12
C TRP A 27 -15.46 -17.36 7.62
N LEU A 28 -15.30 -18.46 6.88
CA LEU A 28 -15.06 -18.38 5.44
C LEU A 28 -16.27 -17.80 4.69
N TYR A 29 -17.47 -18.20 5.07
CA TYR A 29 -18.70 -17.66 4.53
C TYR A 29 -18.80 -16.14 4.71
N MET A 30 -18.50 -15.64 5.91
CA MET A 30 -18.49 -14.21 6.20
C MET A 30 -17.47 -13.44 5.35
N LEU A 31 -16.26 -14.01 5.13
CA LEU A 31 -15.23 -13.39 4.29
C LEU A 31 -15.67 -13.27 2.83
N ASP A 32 -16.49 -14.19 2.34
CA ASP A 32 -17.02 -14.17 0.97
C ASP A 32 -18.23 -13.23 0.85
N ASP A 33 -19.08 -13.16 1.87
CA ASP A 33 -20.39 -12.49 1.83
C ASP A 33 -20.36 -11.03 2.35
N CYS A 34 -19.32 -10.63 3.12
CA CYS A 34 -19.19 -9.25 3.61
C CYS A 34 -19.02 -8.24 2.47
N ASP A 35 -19.28 -6.97 2.75
CA ASP A 35 -19.02 -5.88 1.80
C ASP A 35 -17.52 -5.59 1.61
N ASN A 36 -17.18 -4.59 0.79
CA ASN A 36 -15.80 -4.24 0.50
C ASN A 36 -15.05 -3.61 1.69
N ALA A 37 -15.76 -3.16 2.70
CA ALA A 37 -15.19 -2.65 3.95
C ALA A 37 -15.06 -3.73 5.03
N GLY A 38 -15.43 -4.99 4.74
CA GLY A 38 -15.37 -6.10 5.69
C GLY A 38 -16.56 -6.11 6.67
N VAL A 39 -17.66 -5.46 6.32
CA VAL A 39 -18.88 -5.46 7.14
C VAL A 39 -19.83 -6.53 6.62
N TRP A 40 -20.15 -7.45 7.48
CA TRP A 40 -21.13 -8.51 7.22
C TRP A 40 -22.48 -8.18 7.86
N GLN A 41 -23.54 -8.27 7.06
CA GLN A 41 -24.91 -8.21 7.57
C GLN A 41 -25.21 -9.51 8.30
N VAL A 42 -25.61 -9.43 9.57
CA VAL A 42 -25.76 -10.62 10.43
C VAL A 42 -26.98 -11.42 10.01
N GLU A 43 -26.75 -12.52 9.32
CA GLU A 43 -27.77 -13.45 8.85
C GLU A 43 -27.40 -14.90 9.23
N VAL A 44 -27.18 -15.14 10.53
CA VAL A 44 -26.70 -16.44 11.03
C VAL A 44 -27.63 -17.61 10.68
N GLU A 45 -28.93 -17.38 10.62
CA GLU A 45 -29.91 -18.40 10.21
C GLU A 45 -29.73 -18.79 8.73
N VAL A 46 -29.55 -17.81 7.85
CA VAL A 46 -29.29 -18.05 6.43
C VAL A 46 -27.95 -18.76 6.25
N ALA A 47 -26.92 -18.31 6.95
CA ALA A 47 -25.62 -18.95 6.97
C ALA A 47 -25.70 -20.41 7.45
N SER A 48 -26.49 -20.68 8.51
CA SER A 48 -26.73 -22.04 9.02
C SER A 48 -27.29 -22.99 7.95
N ILE A 49 -28.27 -22.49 7.17
CA ILE A 49 -28.88 -23.27 6.08
C ILE A 49 -27.85 -23.52 4.97
N ARG A 50 -27.12 -22.49 4.54
CA ARG A 50 -26.13 -22.59 3.44
C ARG A 50 -24.93 -23.46 3.79
N ILE A 51 -24.50 -23.42 5.04
CA ILE A 51 -23.38 -24.22 5.56
C ILE A 51 -23.83 -25.67 5.88
N GLY A 52 -25.10 -25.87 6.15
CA GLY A 52 -25.64 -27.18 6.57
C GLY A 52 -25.31 -27.52 8.03
N ALA A 53 -25.14 -26.52 8.89
CA ALA A 53 -24.81 -26.71 10.30
C ALA A 53 -25.57 -25.73 11.19
N LYS A 54 -25.95 -26.18 12.39
CA LYS A 54 -26.57 -25.30 13.38
C LYS A 54 -25.53 -24.33 13.93
N LEU A 55 -25.76 -23.04 13.80
CA LEU A 55 -24.90 -21.97 14.27
C LEU A 55 -25.61 -21.11 15.31
N ASN A 56 -24.86 -20.53 16.22
CA ASN A 56 -25.36 -19.61 17.24
C ASN A 56 -24.52 -18.33 17.22
N GLU A 57 -25.21 -17.19 17.15
CA GLU A 57 -24.61 -15.86 17.06
C GLU A 57 -23.69 -15.52 18.23
N ARG A 58 -24.16 -15.75 19.47
CA ARG A 58 -23.38 -15.47 20.69
C ARG A 58 -22.14 -16.34 20.79
N GLU A 59 -22.26 -17.61 20.39
CA GLU A 59 -21.11 -18.51 20.34
C GLU A 59 -20.12 -18.11 19.27
N ALA A 60 -20.60 -17.70 18.09
CA ALA A 60 -19.76 -17.18 17.02
C ALA A 60 -18.93 -15.96 17.47
N LEU A 61 -19.57 -14.95 18.07
CA LEU A 61 -18.87 -13.79 18.62
C LEU A 61 -17.86 -14.15 19.68
N LYS A 62 -18.19 -15.10 20.58
CA LYS A 62 -17.24 -15.57 21.59
C LYS A 62 -16.03 -16.27 20.96
N LEU A 63 -16.24 -17.08 19.93
CA LEU A 63 -15.17 -17.81 19.23
C LEU A 63 -14.29 -16.90 18.36
N PHE A 64 -14.91 -15.90 17.72
CA PHE A 64 -14.17 -14.95 16.88
C PHE A 64 -13.44 -13.88 17.70
N GLY A 65 -13.88 -13.63 18.93
CA GLY A 65 -13.22 -12.71 19.86
C GLY A 65 -12.98 -11.34 19.22
N ASP A 66 -11.79 -10.79 19.44
CA ASP A 66 -11.41 -9.44 18.99
C ASP A 66 -11.25 -9.30 17.45
N THR A 67 -11.36 -10.38 16.69
CA THR A 67 -11.27 -10.32 15.22
C THR A 67 -12.54 -9.76 14.58
N VAL A 68 -13.68 -9.78 15.31
CA VAL A 68 -14.98 -9.30 14.86
C VAL A 68 -15.57 -8.33 15.87
N ILE A 69 -16.01 -7.19 15.41
CA ILE A 69 -16.75 -6.21 16.21
C ILE A 69 -18.22 -6.22 15.79
N SER A 70 -19.10 -6.51 16.75
CA SER A 70 -20.55 -6.37 16.57
C SER A 70 -20.95 -4.92 16.82
N PHE A 71 -21.70 -4.32 15.92
CA PHE A 71 -22.18 -2.94 16.01
C PHE A 71 -23.58 -2.78 15.41
N ASP A 72 -24.11 -1.57 15.40
CA ASP A 72 -25.45 -1.26 14.88
C ASP A 72 -26.54 -2.14 15.53
N GLY A 73 -26.52 -2.22 16.87
CA GLY A 73 -27.48 -3.04 17.62
C GLY A 73 -27.34 -4.55 17.41
N GLY A 74 -26.18 -5.03 16.92
CA GLY A 74 -25.95 -6.44 16.62
C GLY A 74 -26.23 -6.85 15.19
N SER A 75 -26.83 -5.96 14.39
CA SER A 75 -27.22 -6.26 13.00
C SER A 75 -26.05 -6.36 12.03
N LYS A 76 -24.87 -5.88 12.43
CA LYS A 76 -23.67 -5.86 11.59
C LYS A 76 -22.44 -6.32 12.37
N TRP A 77 -21.57 -7.06 11.67
CA TRP A 77 -20.27 -7.46 12.18
C TRP A 77 -19.15 -6.92 11.29
N PHE A 78 -18.19 -6.23 11.89
CA PHE A 78 -16.99 -5.73 11.22
C PHE A 78 -15.82 -6.69 11.43
N ILE A 79 -15.20 -7.15 10.34
CA ILE A 79 -14.03 -8.02 10.33
C ILE A 79 -12.79 -7.11 10.24
N LYS A 80 -12.10 -6.87 11.36
CA LYS A 80 -11.03 -5.86 11.49
C LYS A 80 -9.94 -5.94 10.43
N GLU A 81 -9.40 -7.11 10.18
CA GLU A 81 -8.25 -7.29 9.29
C GLU A 81 -8.62 -7.46 7.80
N PHE A 82 -9.92 -7.45 7.48
CA PHE A 82 -10.39 -7.75 6.13
C PHE A 82 -9.86 -6.76 5.09
N VAL A 83 -10.07 -5.47 5.31
CA VAL A 83 -9.64 -4.41 4.38
C VAL A 83 -8.12 -4.41 4.24
N LYS A 84 -7.40 -4.53 5.36
CA LYS A 84 -5.94 -4.56 5.38
C LYS A 84 -5.41 -5.70 4.51
N PHE A 85 -5.95 -6.89 4.68
CA PHE A 85 -5.57 -8.06 3.90
C PHE A 85 -5.96 -7.93 2.41
N GLN A 86 -7.19 -7.50 2.11
CA GLN A 86 -7.67 -7.40 0.73
C GLN A 86 -6.97 -6.31 -0.09
N GLN A 87 -6.53 -5.24 0.55
CA GLN A 87 -5.91 -4.08 -0.11
C GLN A 87 -4.38 -4.05 0.05
N GLY A 88 -3.78 -4.94 0.85
CA GLY A 88 -2.35 -4.97 1.11
C GLY A 88 -1.84 -3.72 1.84
N VAL A 89 -2.64 -3.16 2.76
CA VAL A 89 -2.30 -2.00 3.58
C VAL A 89 -2.19 -2.41 5.05
N ASN A 90 -1.40 -1.69 5.84
CA ASN A 90 -1.28 -1.94 7.27
C ASN A 90 -2.41 -1.30 8.07
N HIS A 91 -2.98 -0.21 7.52
CA HIS A 91 -4.09 0.50 8.14
C HIS A 91 -5.09 1.02 7.10
N ILE A 92 -6.38 1.10 7.46
CA ILE A 92 -7.43 1.61 6.57
C ILE A 92 -7.15 3.05 6.11
N ALA A 93 -6.51 3.87 6.94
CA ALA A 93 -6.13 5.24 6.61
C ALA A 93 -5.09 5.36 5.46
N GLU A 94 -4.41 4.27 5.08
CA GLU A 94 -3.48 4.25 3.94
C GLU A 94 -4.18 4.16 2.58
N LEU A 95 -5.48 3.90 2.58
CA LEU A 95 -6.25 3.79 1.34
C LEU A 95 -6.16 5.08 0.51
N ASN A 96 -5.86 4.92 -0.77
CA ASN A 96 -5.69 6.06 -1.68
C ASN A 96 -7.04 6.58 -2.18
N SER A 97 -7.42 7.79 -1.77
CA SER A 97 -8.65 8.45 -2.20
C SER A 97 -8.77 8.72 -3.70
N ASN A 98 -7.69 8.59 -4.48
CA ASN A 98 -7.70 8.73 -5.94
C ASN A 98 -7.99 7.41 -6.67
N SER A 99 -7.88 6.28 -5.99
CA SER A 99 -8.18 4.95 -6.54
C SER A 99 -9.68 4.65 -6.46
N ASN A 100 -10.31 4.30 -7.58
CA ASN A 100 -11.74 4.00 -7.62
C ASN A 100 -12.14 2.83 -6.69
N PRO A 101 -11.41 1.71 -6.62
CA PRO A 101 -11.69 0.66 -5.64
C PRO A 101 -11.63 1.17 -4.19
N HIS A 102 -10.61 1.96 -3.86
CA HIS A 102 -10.46 2.49 -2.51
C HIS A 102 -11.51 3.54 -2.15
N LYS A 103 -12.01 4.34 -3.12
CA LYS A 103 -13.11 5.28 -2.88
C LYS A 103 -14.38 4.58 -2.37
N SER A 104 -14.70 3.43 -2.94
CA SER A 104 -15.87 2.66 -2.51
C SER A 104 -15.74 2.15 -1.09
N ILE A 105 -14.54 1.70 -0.72
CA ILE A 105 -14.22 1.26 0.64
C ILE A 105 -14.27 2.45 1.60
N LEU A 106 -13.59 3.56 1.27
CA LEU A 106 -13.57 4.76 2.12
C LEU A 106 -14.97 5.32 2.40
N ARG A 107 -15.87 5.26 1.41
CA ARG A 107 -17.26 5.66 1.61
C ARG A 107 -17.97 4.77 2.64
N LEU A 108 -17.76 3.46 2.60
CA LEU A 108 -18.34 2.53 3.58
C LEU A 108 -17.71 2.69 4.96
N VAL A 109 -16.38 2.91 5.01
CA VAL A 109 -15.63 3.19 6.26
C VAL A 109 -16.21 4.43 6.95
N GLU A 110 -16.47 5.49 6.19
CA GLU A 110 -17.09 6.72 6.71
C GLU A 110 -18.55 6.49 7.13
N GLN A 111 -19.34 5.81 6.26
CA GLN A 111 -20.74 5.50 6.52
C GLN A 111 -20.95 4.69 7.80
N TYR A 112 -20.08 3.71 8.06
CA TYR A 112 -20.15 2.83 9.24
C TYR A 112 -19.30 3.33 10.40
N LYS A 113 -18.56 4.43 10.23
CA LYS A 113 -17.63 4.98 11.22
C LYS A 113 -16.60 3.95 11.72
N LEU A 114 -16.09 3.12 10.81
CA LEU A 114 -15.24 1.98 11.17
C LEU A 114 -13.94 2.39 11.85
N LEU A 115 -13.41 3.59 11.57
CA LEU A 115 -12.20 4.11 12.22
C LEU A 115 -12.41 4.39 13.72
N GLU A 116 -13.64 4.65 14.14
CA GLU A 116 -13.98 4.81 15.56
C GLU A 116 -14.04 3.45 16.29
N LEU A 117 -14.24 2.37 15.52
CA LEU A 117 -14.30 0.99 16.03
C LEU A 117 -12.93 0.32 16.11
N GLU A 118 -11.90 0.84 15.42
CA GLU A 118 -10.52 0.37 15.55
C GLU A 118 -9.81 1.07 16.71
N ASP A 119 -9.00 0.33 17.46
CA ASP A 119 -8.24 0.89 18.58
C ASP A 119 -7.22 1.92 18.09
N ASN A 120 -7.33 3.17 18.61
CA ASN A 120 -6.41 4.29 18.46
C ASN A 120 -6.09 4.78 17.03
N PRO A 121 -7.08 5.10 16.19
CA PRO A 121 -6.84 5.55 14.81
C PRO A 121 -6.21 6.95 14.71
N LYS A 122 -6.32 7.80 15.75
CA LYS A 122 -5.86 9.19 15.68
C LYS A 122 -4.34 9.31 15.62
N GLU A 123 -3.63 8.57 16.45
CA GLU A 123 -2.16 8.57 16.52
C GLU A 123 -1.56 8.07 15.20
N TYR A 124 -2.11 6.98 14.66
CA TYR A 124 -1.67 6.41 13.38
C TYR A 124 -1.93 7.34 12.18
N ILE A 125 -3.07 8.05 12.16
CA ILE A 125 -3.38 9.01 11.09
C ILE A 125 -2.37 10.17 11.07
N GLU A 126 -1.90 10.62 12.25
CA GLU A 126 -0.87 11.64 12.35
C GLU A 126 0.48 11.12 11.88
N GLU A 127 0.90 9.91 12.28
CA GLU A 127 2.12 9.25 11.81
C GLU A 127 2.13 9.05 10.29
N VAL A 128 1.03 8.58 9.70
CA VAL A 128 0.91 8.42 8.23
C VAL A 128 0.93 9.75 7.50
N LYS A 129 0.35 10.81 8.08
CA LYS A 129 0.43 12.16 7.50
C LYS A 129 1.86 12.71 7.56
N GLU A 130 2.60 12.47 8.64
CA GLU A 130 4.00 12.85 8.77
C GLU A 130 4.90 12.03 7.84
N ALA A 131 4.71 10.73 7.75
CA ALA A 131 5.42 9.87 6.80
C ALA A 131 5.15 10.27 5.34
N LYS A 132 3.91 10.64 4.99
CA LYS A 132 3.55 11.16 3.65
C LYS A 132 4.12 12.57 3.40
N LYS A 133 4.32 13.39 4.42
CA LYS A 133 5.05 14.68 4.31
C LYS A 133 6.53 14.44 4.06
N SER A 134 7.16 13.47 4.73
CA SER A 134 8.57 13.09 4.53
C SER A 134 8.83 12.43 3.17
N SER A 135 7.81 11.86 2.52
CA SER A 135 7.92 11.28 1.17
C SER A 135 7.70 12.30 0.04
N ARG A 136 7.39 13.57 0.34
CA ARG A 136 7.38 14.63 -0.67
C ARG A 136 8.79 14.91 -1.14
N PHE A 137 8.95 15.00 -2.46
CA PHE A 137 10.23 15.38 -3.04
C PHE A 137 10.72 16.71 -2.43
N VAL A 138 11.89 16.65 -1.80
CA VAL A 138 12.61 17.83 -1.31
C VAL A 138 13.73 18.10 -2.30
N LYS A 139 13.83 19.33 -2.76
CA LYS A 139 14.93 19.76 -3.64
C LYS A 139 16.24 19.64 -2.86
N PRO A 140 17.26 18.95 -3.41
CA PRO A 140 18.55 18.88 -2.74
C PRO A 140 19.27 20.22 -2.83
N THR A 141 20.12 20.48 -1.86
CA THR A 141 21.11 21.56 -1.93
C THR A 141 22.31 21.13 -2.78
N SER A 142 23.13 22.08 -3.23
CA SER A 142 24.37 21.78 -3.96
C SER A 142 25.33 20.92 -3.14
N ASP A 143 25.37 21.16 -1.82
CA ASP A 143 26.21 20.41 -0.89
C ASP A 143 25.77 18.94 -0.76
N GLU A 144 24.46 18.68 -0.65
CA GLU A 144 23.91 17.33 -0.61
C GLU A 144 24.21 16.53 -1.89
N VAL A 145 24.12 17.20 -3.05
CA VAL A 145 24.46 16.57 -4.33
C VAL A 145 25.98 16.33 -4.40
N TYR A 146 26.79 17.26 -3.91
CA TYR A 146 28.25 17.12 -3.84
C TYR A 146 28.67 15.93 -2.97
N GLU A 147 28.15 15.86 -1.74
CA GLU A 147 28.39 14.73 -0.84
C GLU A 147 28.03 13.39 -1.48
N TYR A 148 26.84 13.29 -2.04
CA TYR A 148 26.37 12.07 -2.71
C TYR A 148 27.25 11.69 -3.90
N CYS A 149 27.72 12.66 -4.69
CA CYS A 149 28.63 12.42 -5.82
C CYS A 149 30.03 11.99 -5.35
N THR A 150 30.51 12.54 -4.25
CA THR A 150 31.80 12.21 -3.64
C THR A 150 31.79 10.78 -3.09
N ASP A 151 30.77 10.40 -2.33
CA ASP A 151 30.60 9.05 -1.80
C ASP A 151 30.58 7.98 -2.90
N ARG A 152 30.04 8.32 -4.06
CA ARG A 152 29.98 7.44 -5.22
C ARG A 152 31.21 7.55 -6.12
N SER A 153 32.14 8.44 -5.83
CA SER A 153 33.31 8.71 -6.66
C SER A 153 32.96 8.98 -8.14
N ASN A 154 31.78 9.59 -8.41
CA ASN A 154 31.33 9.92 -9.75
C ASN A 154 31.87 11.31 -10.20
N LYS A 155 31.70 11.63 -11.48
CA LYS A 155 32.17 12.89 -12.09
C LYS A 155 31.02 13.85 -12.45
N VAL A 156 29.86 13.68 -11.85
CA VAL A 156 28.73 14.57 -12.06
C VAL A 156 29.01 15.89 -11.35
N CYS A 157 28.90 17.01 -12.08
CA CYS A 157 29.05 18.32 -11.50
C CYS A 157 27.75 18.73 -10.78
N PRO A 158 27.78 18.93 -9.43
CA PRO A 158 26.57 19.24 -8.65
C PRO A 158 25.85 20.49 -9.14
N ASP A 159 26.58 21.55 -9.42
CA ASP A 159 26.01 22.84 -9.87
C ASP A 159 25.32 22.71 -11.24
N LYS A 160 25.90 21.96 -12.17
CA LYS A 160 25.26 21.67 -13.46
C LYS A 160 23.99 20.86 -13.29
N PHE A 161 23.99 19.90 -12.38
CA PHE A 161 22.82 19.09 -12.06
C PHE A 161 21.69 19.93 -11.49
N ILE A 162 21.99 20.74 -10.48
CA ILE A 162 21.01 21.64 -9.83
C ILE A 162 20.43 22.62 -10.87
N ASN A 163 21.31 23.35 -11.58
CA ASN A 163 20.88 24.35 -12.56
C ASN A 163 19.98 23.75 -13.67
N PHE A 164 20.30 22.54 -14.12
CA PHE A 164 19.50 21.85 -15.12
C PHE A 164 18.09 21.55 -14.61
N TYR A 165 17.98 21.00 -13.39
CA TYR A 165 16.66 20.64 -12.85
C TYR A 165 15.87 21.83 -12.32
N ASP A 166 16.53 22.89 -11.83
CA ASP A 166 15.86 24.14 -11.50
C ASP A 166 15.24 24.80 -12.74
N SER A 167 15.96 24.80 -13.86
CA SER A 167 15.46 25.40 -15.12
C SER A 167 14.24 24.67 -15.69
N ASN A 168 14.10 23.36 -15.46
CA ASN A 168 12.95 22.58 -15.95
C ASN A 168 11.88 22.30 -14.89
N GLY A 169 11.95 22.96 -13.72
CA GLY A 169 10.98 22.83 -12.65
C GLY A 169 11.02 21.45 -11.95
N TRP A 170 12.19 20.83 -11.84
CA TRP A 170 12.40 19.54 -11.18
C TRP A 170 11.54 18.41 -11.76
N LYS A 171 11.55 18.28 -13.08
CA LYS A 171 10.83 17.27 -13.83
C LYS A 171 11.80 16.26 -14.47
N VAL A 172 11.36 15.00 -14.55
CA VAL A 172 11.99 13.95 -15.35
C VAL A 172 11.03 13.58 -16.47
N GLY A 173 11.33 14.06 -17.68
CA GLY A 173 10.38 14.05 -18.79
C GLY A 173 9.14 14.90 -18.47
N LYS A 174 7.96 14.29 -18.53
CA LYS A 174 6.67 14.98 -18.23
C LYS A 174 6.27 14.94 -16.76
N ASN A 175 6.96 14.13 -15.93
CA ASN A 175 6.56 13.87 -14.54
C ASN A 175 7.42 14.66 -13.54
N PRO A 176 6.85 15.09 -12.38
CA PRO A 176 7.63 15.64 -11.28
C PRO A 176 8.68 14.64 -10.80
N MET A 177 9.87 15.13 -10.45
CA MET A 177 10.94 14.32 -9.87
C MET A 177 10.50 13.79 -8.50
N LYS A 178 10.80 12.50 -8.24
CA LYS A 178 10.51 11.83 -6.96
C LYS A 178 11.78 11.50 -6.18
N ASP A 179 12.88 11.23 -6.89
CA ASP A 179 14.18 10.86 -6.32
C ASP A 179 15.31 11.48 -7.13
N TRP A 180 15.95 12.51 -6.57
CA TRP A 180 17.08 13.17 -7.20
C TRP A 180 18.33 12.30 -7.25
N LYS A 181 18.53 11.40 -6.27
CA LYS A 181 19.66 10.46 -6.26
C LYS A 181 19.60 9.48 -7.44
N ALA A 182 18.39 9.03 -7.81
CA ALA A 182 18.18 8.24 -9.03
C ALA A 182 18.55 9.02 -10.29
N CYS A 183 18.25 10.31 -10.34
CA CYS A 183 18.60 11.17 -11.45
C CYS A 183 20.12 11.39 -11.55
N VAL A 184 20.83 11.55 -10.43
CA VAL A 184 22.32 11.60 -10.42
C VAL A 184 22.90 10.31 -11.00
N ARG A 185 22.40 9.14 -10.62
CA ARG A 185 22.85 7.84 -11.18
C ARG A 185 22.61 7.75 -12.69
N SER A 186 21.52 8.30 -13.18
CA SER A 186 21.22 8.37 -14.62
C SER A 186 22.20 9.29 -15.37
N TRP A 187 22.57 10.42 -14.78
CA TRP A 187 23.60 11.31 -15.32
C TRP A 187 24.98 10.68 -15.37
N GLU A 188 25.36 9.95 -14.32
CA GLU A 188 26.58 9.15 -14.25
C GLU A 188 26.69 8.18 -15.43
N SER A 189 25.60 7.43 -15.70
CA SER A 189 25.53 6.47 -16.80
C SER A 189 25.63 7.14 -18.18
N ASN A 190 25.04 8.31 -18.36
CA ASN A 190 25.10 9.05 -19.63
C ASN A 190 26.46 9.66 -19.88
N SER A 191 27.16 10.15 -18.83
CA SER A 191 28.52 10.69 -18.95
C SER A 191 29.56 9.63 -19.36
N LEU A 192 29.29 8.37 -19.08
CA LEU A 192 30.12 7.23 -19.51
C LEU A 192 29.89 6.90 -21.00
N LYS A 193 28.64 7.01 -21.49
CA LYS A 193 28.29 6.76 -22.90
C LYS A 193 28.87 7.81 -23.85
N ASP A 194 28.89 9.09 -23.46
CA ASP A 194 29.50 10.15 -24.28
C ASP A 194 31.00 9.98 -24.51
N LYS A 195 31.71 9.33 -23.58
CA LYS A 195 33.14 9.05 -23.73
C LYS A 195 33.44 7.87 -24.67
N THR A 196 32.53 6.87 -24.72
CA THR A 196 32.62 5.73 -25.65
C THR A 196 32.24 6.15 -27.07
N GLY A 197 31.22 6.94 -27.27
CA GLY A 197 30.80 7.45 -28.57
C GLY A 197 31.81 8.39 -29.23
N ARG A 198 32.49 9.23 -28.44
CA ARG A 198 33.59 10.08 -28.97
C ARG A 198 34.86 9.29 -29.37
N LYS A 199 35.14 8.18 -28.69
CA LYS A 199 36.28 7.28 -29.08
C LYS A 199 35.98 6.52 -30.38
N GLU A 200 34.74 6.11 -30.63
CA GLU A 200 34.37 5.43 -31.88
C GLU A 200 34.36 6.38 -33.08
N LEU A 201 33.95 7.65 -32.91
CA LEU A 201 34.01 8.65 -33.99
C LEU A 201 35.46 9.07 -34.32
N ALA A 202 36.35 9.16 -33.34
CA ALA A 202 37.76 9.46 -33.56
C ALA A 202 38.48 8.30 -34.28
N ASN A 203 38.15 7.03 -33.98
CA ASN A 203 38.74 5.87 -34.68
C ASN A 203 38.23 5.69 -36.11
N LYS A 204 37.00 6.16 -36.43
CA LYS A 204 36.50 6.14 -37.81
C LYS A 204 37.15 7.19 -38.73
N HIS A 205 37.74 8.24 -38.18
CA HIS A 205 38.44 9.28 -38.97
C HIS A 205 39.90 8.91 -39.30
N TYR A 206 40.53 8.00 -38.53
CA TYR A 206 41.95 7.62 -38.75
C TYR A 206 42.11 6.44 -39.74
N ASN A 207 41.07 5.74 -40.14
CA ASN A 207 41.13 4.59 -41.05
C ASN A 207 40.66 4.91 -42.49
N LYS A 208 40.74 6.17 -42.92
CA LYS A 208 40.47 6.58 -44.28
C LYS A 208 41.67 7.32 -44.88
N PHE A 209 42.82 6.65 -44.94
CA PHE A 209 43.92 6.99 -45.86
C PHE A 209 44.73 5.71 -46.12
#